data_00c07d9ea269a7e7b3c6ffa3367e1fca
#
_entry.id   00c07d9ea269a7e7b3c6ffa3367e1fca
#
_cell.length_a   1.000
_cell.length_b   1.000
_cell.length_c   1.000
_cell.angle_alpha   90.00
_cell.angle_beta   90.00
_cell.angle_gamma   90.00
#
_symmetry.space_group_name_H-M   'P 1'
#
loop_
_entity.id
_entity.type
_entity.pdbx_description
1 polymer ?
#
loop_
_entity_poly.entity_id
_entity_poly.type
_entity_poly.pdbx_seq_one_letter_code
_entity_poly.pdbx_strand_id
1 'polypeptide(L)'
;MEDNSSSIAVHKLDGDLLLRTAEIGDADMIAEYFQANREYLKPFEPKREEAFFSVNGWLQKLIKLNELHRMGLGYYCLLVRASSGEMLGTISFSSLSRFPFYSCNVGYSLAEKAQGHGYMRRGLTMACDYMFNVQKLHRIQAGYMPHNKRSESVLEHVGFNREGYAKDYLLINGEWQDHILTSLINPNWQPEGR
;
A
#
# COMPACT_ATOMS: atom_id res chain seq x y z
N MET A 1 12.23 -25.33 -10.33
CA MET A 1 12.85 -24.04 -9.95
C MET A 1 11.80 -23.25 -9.22
N GLU A 2 11.93 -23.08 -7.91
CA GLU A 2 11.03 -22.19 -7.16
C GLU A 2 11.24 -20.78 -7.71
N ASP A 3 10.14 -20.16 -8.15
CA ASP A 3 10.16 -18.78 -8.64
C ASP A 3 10.47 -17.86 -7.45
N ASN A 4 11.73 -17.41 -7.37
CA ASN A 4 12.24 -16.59 -6.27
C ASN A 4 11.75 -15.12 -6.35
N SER A 5 10.80 -14.83 -7.25
CA SER A 5 10.28 -13.46 -7.46
C SER A 5 9.52 -12.91 -6.24
N SER A 6 8.88 -13.78 -5.47
CA SER A 6 8.09 -13.38 -4.30
C SER A 6 8.93 -12.78 -3.18
N SER A 7 10.22 -13.14 -3.07
CA SER A 7 11.14 -12.64 -2.03
C SER A 7 11.91 -11.39 -2.44
N ILE A 8 11.77 -10.92 -3.68
CA ILE A 8 12.48 -9.73 -4.17
C ILE A 8 11.98 -8.49 -3.45
N ALA A 9 12.87 -7.78 -2.77
CA ALA A 9 12.53 -6.53 -2.09
C ALA A 9 12.16 -5.44 -3.10
N VAL A 10 11.21 -4.60 -2.75
CA VAL A 10 10.92 -3.37 -3.49
C VAL A 10 12.00 -2.35 -3.19
N HIS A 11 12.58 -1.77 -4.22
CA HIS A 11 13.50 -0.64 -4.12
C HIS A 11 13.44 0.15 -5.43
N LYS A 12 12.66 1.20 -5.45
CA LYS A 12 12.42 2.05 -6.63
C LYS A 12 12.67 3.51 -6.27
N LEU A 13 13.43 4.19 -7.09
CA LEU A 13 13.76 5.61 -6.92
C LEU A 13 13.20 6.42 -8.09
N ASP A 14 12.50 7.52 -7.77
CA ASP A 14 12.04 8.52 -8.73
C ASP A 14 12.39 9.91 -8.18
N GLY A 15 13.45 10.51 -8.71
CA GLY A 15 14.02 11.75 -8.16
C GLY A 15 14.44 11.55 -6.70
N ASP A 16 13.85 12.33 -5.78
CA ASP A 16 14.09 12.24 -4.33
C ASP A 16 13.05 11.36 -3.59
N LEU A 17 12.19 10.67 -4.33
CA LEU A 17 11.18 9.77 -3.77
C LEU A 17 11.64 8.32 -3.88
N LEU A 18 11.87 7.69 -2.73
CA LEU A 18 12.22 6.28 -2.62
C LEU A 18 11.00 5.47 -2.14
N LEU A 19 10.62 4.45 -2.91
CA LEU A 19 9.72 3.38 -2.50
C LEU A 19 10.55 2.15 -2.16
N ARG A 20 10.46 1.66 -0.93
CA ARG A 20 11.19 0.45 -0.51
C ARG A 20 10.38 -0.44 0.43
N THR A 21 10.69 -1.72 0.44
CA THR A 21 10.16 -2.65 1.44
C THR A 21 10.52 -2.18 2.84
N ALA A 22 9.59 -2.28 3.78
CA ALA A 22 9.84 -2.01 5.19
C ALA A 22 10.67 -3.13 5.82
N GLU A 23 11.63 -2.77 6.65
CA GLU A 23 12.52 -3.68 7.36
C GLU A 23 12.27 -3.61 8.87
N ILE A 24 12.75 -4.60 9.63
CA ILE A 24 12.58 -4.65 11.09
C ILE A 24 13.17 -3.40 11.76
N GLY A 25 14.28 -2.87 11.23
CA GLY A 25 14.91 -1.65 11.72
C GLY A 25 14.11 -0.36 11.53
N ASP A 26 12.99 -0.40 10.80
CA ASP A 26 12.13 0.77 10.57
C ASP A 26 11.07 0.99 11.67
N ALA A 27 11.03 0.15 12.70
CA ALA A 27 9.97 0.19 13.71
C ALA A 27 9.81 1.55 14.39
N ASP A 28 10.93 2.19 14.74
CA ASP A 28 10.93 3.54 15.34
C ASP A 28 10.33 4.57 14.40
N MET A 29 10.83 4.62 13.17
CA MET A 29 10.40 5.57 12.16
C MET A 29 8.91 5.41 11.82
N ILE A 30 8.42 4.16 11.73
CA ILE A 30 7.01 3.89 11.42
C ILE A 30 6.13 4.27 12.62
N ALA A 31 6.52 3.94 13.85
CA ALA A 31 5.78 4.32 15.04
C ALA A 31 5.67 5.85 15.17
N GLU A 32 6.78 6.58 14.95
CA GLU A 32 6.79 8.04 14.92
C GLU A 32 5.88 8.63 13.84
N TYR A 33 5.92 8.06 12.63
CA TYR A 33 5.04 8.46 11.53
C TYR A 33 3.56 8.35 11.90
N PHE A 34 3.12 7.21 12.42
CA PHE A 34 1.71 7.01 12.78
C PHE A 34 1.31 7.82 14.01
N GLN A 35 2.21 8.03 14.95
CA GLN A 35 1.95 8.89 16.11
C GLN A 35 1.77 10.35 15.70
N ALA A 36 2.67 10.86 14.85
CA ALA A 36 2.62 12.24 14.36
C ALA A 36 1.38 12.53 13.49
N ASN A 37 0.89 11.53 12.75
CA ASN A 37 -0.27 11.66 11.86
C ASN A 37 -1.56 11.04 12.43
N ARG A 38 -1.60 10.70 13.72
CA ARG A 38 -2.68 9.94 14.35
C ARG A 38 -4.05 10.56 14.11
N GLU A 39 -4.22 11.83 14.44
CA GLU A 39 -5.49 12.53 14.31
C GLU A 39 -5.87 12.77 12.84
N TYR A 40 -4.87 13.03 11.99
CA TYR A 40 -5.08 13.25 10.56
C TYR A 40 -5.54 11.97 9.84
N LEU A 41 -4.96 10.80 10.15
CA LEU A 41 -5.28 9.53 9.50
C LEU A 41 -6.52 8.83 10.08
N LYS A 42 -6.88 9.14 11.32
CA LYS A 42 -7.98 8.50 12.06
C LYS A 42 -9.30 8.39 11.29
N PRO A 43 -9.76 9.42 10.53
CA PRO A 43 -11.00 9.32 9.76
C PRO A 43 -10.94 8.35 8.57
N PHE A 44 -9.74 7.89 8.19
CA PHE A 44 -9.50 7.11 6.98
C PHE A 44 -9.03 5.69 7.26
N GLU A 45 -8.80 5.34 8.53
CA GLU A 45 -8.24 4.05 8.93
C GLU A 45 -9.16 3.29 9.91
N PRO A 46 -9.03 1.96 9.99
CA PRO A 46 -9.63 1.19 11.08
C PRO A 46 -9.19 1.74 12.43
N LYS A 47 -10.04 1.62 13.45
CA LYS A 47 -9.67 1.99 14.83
C LYS A 47 -8.43 1.21 15.25
N ARG A 48 -7.41 1.92 15.73
CA ARG A 48 -6.13 1.35 16.15
C ARG A 48 -6.03 1.31 17.66
N GLU A 49 -5.45 0.22 18.17
CA GLU A 49 -5.07 0.09 19.57
C GLU A 49 -3.77 0.86 19.85
N GLU A 50 -3.50 1.20 21.12
CA GLU A 50 -2.28 1.94 21.51
C GLU A 50 -0.98 1.25 21.08
N ALA A 51 -0.95 -0.09 21.08
CA ALA A 51 0.21 -0.86 20.59
C ALA A 51 0.59 -0.53 19.14
N PHE A 52 -0.36 -0.12 18.30
CA PHE A 52 -0.11 0.29 16.92
C PHE A 52 0.77 1.56 16.82
N PHE A 53 0.77 2.39 17.84
CA PHE A 53 1.55 3.63 17.89
C PHE A 53 2.87 3.46 18.63
N SER A 54 3.24 2.24 19.04
CA SER A 54 4.46 1.93 19.77
C SER A 54 5.51 1.24 18.90
N VAL A 55 6.77 1.46 19.22
CA VAL A 55 7.91 0.79 18.57
C VAL A 55 7.81 -0.73 18.71
N ASN A 56 7.50 -1.22 19.90
CA ASN A 56 7.37 -2.66 20.15
C ASN A 56 6.23 -3.29 19.32
N GLY A 57 5.10 -2.61 19.20
CA GLY A 57 4.00 -3.04 18.34
C GLY A 57 4.42 -3.16 16.88
N TRP A 58 5.22 -2.20 16.40
CA TRP A 58 5.75 -2.24 15.02
C TRP A 58 6.83 -3.30 14.84
N LEU A 59 7.70 -3.54 15.81
CA LEU A 59 8.64 -4.66 15.76
C LEU A 59 7.91 -5.99 15.54
N GLN A 60 6.89 -6.28 16.33
CA GLN A 60 6.09 -7.49 16.20
C GLN A 60 5.36 -7.58 14.85
N LYS A 61 4.83 -6.44 14.40
CA LYS A 61 4.13 -6.36 13.12
C LYS A 61 5.06 -6.55 11.93
N LEU A 62 6.25 -5.95 11.93
CA LEU A 62 7.24 -6.06 10.86
C LEU A 62 7.76 -7.49 10.70
N ILE A 63 7.94 -8.24 11.80
CA ILE A 63 8.27 -9.67 11.73
C ILE A 63 7.23 -10.42 10.90
N LYS A 64 5.94 -10.22 11.19
CA LYS A 64 4.84 -10.86 10.45
C LYS A 64 4.77 -10.40 8.99
N LEU A 65 4.95 -9.10 8.75
CA LEU A 65 4.93 -8.53 7.39
C LEU A 65 6.09 -9.08 6.54
N ASN A 66 7.28 -9.25 7.12
CA ASN A 66 8.41 -9.85 6.43
C ASN A 66 8.19 -11.33 6.08
N GLU A 67 7.51 -12.07 6.95
CA GLU A 67 7.10 -13.45 6.64
C GLU A 67 6.11 -13.47 5.46
N LEU A 68 5.08 -12.62 5.49
CA LEU A 68 4.13 -12.50 4.38
C LEU A 68 4.83 -12.12 3.06
N HIS A 69 5.81 -11.22 3.12
CA HIS A 69 6.61 -10.86 1.95
C HIS A 69 7.37 -12.08 1.40
N ARG A 70 8.07 -12.82 2.25
CA ARG A 70 8.80 -14.05 1.84
C ARG A 70 7.90 -15.09 1.23
N MET A 71 6.66 -15.21 1.72
CA MET A 71 5.65 -16.14 1.20
C MET A 71 4.92 -15.63 -0.05
N GLY A 72 5.15 -14.38 -0.47
CA GLY A 72 4.44 -13.75 -1.59
C GLY A 72 2.96 -13.46 -1.30
N LEU A 73 2.58 -13.31 -0.03
CA LEU A 73 1.20 -13.11 0.42
C LEU A 73 0.86 -11.66 0.79
N GLY A 74 1.87 -10.81 0.94
CA GLY A 74 1.68 -9.40 1.25
C GLY A 74 2.98 -8.61 1.10
N TYR A 75 2.86 -7.34 0.77
CA TYR A 75 3.99 -6.42 0.61
C TYR A 75 3.71 -5.14 1.35
N TYR A 76 4.61 -4.74 2.23
CA TYR A 76 4.51 -3.49 2.98
C TYR A 76 5.69 -2.60 2.66
N CYS A 77 5.41 -1.46 2.02
CA CYS A 77 6.42 -0.54 1.53
C CYS A 77 6.31 0.82 2.21
N LEU A 78 7.45 1.47 2.35
CA LEU A 78 7.57 2.84 2.82
C LEU A 78 7.86 3.76 1.64
N LEU A 79 7.22 4.93 1.66
CA LEU A 79 7.61 6.09 0.86
C LEU A 79 8.52 6.96 1.72
N VAL A 80 9.73 7.19 1.24
CA VAL A 80 10.78 7.91 1.98
C VAL A 80 11.37 8.98 1.08
N ARG A 81 11.69 10.13 1.65
CA ARG A 81 12.52 11.14 0.99
C ARG A 81 13.97 10.67 1.01
N ALA A 82 14.55 10.39 -0.16
CA ALA A 82 15.88 9.77 -0.24
C ALA A 82 16.98 10.66 0.36
N SER A 83 16.89 11.98 0.19
CA SER A 83 17.88 12.94 0.68
C SER A 83 17.93 13.06 2.20
N SER A 84 16.81 12.87 2.89
CA SER A 84 16.71 13.08 4.36
C SER A 84 16.41 11.82 5.16
N GLY A 85 15.94 10.75 4.51
CA GLY A 85 15.41 9.57 5.19
C GLY A 85 14.02 9.78 5.81
N GLU A 86 13.38 10.91 5.59
CA GLU A 86 12.05 11.23 6.12
C GLU A 86 10.98 10.29 5.57
N MET A 87 10.23 9.64 6.43
CA MET A 87 9.09 8.83 6.03
C MET A 87 7.90 9.72 5.64
N LEU A 88 7.44 9.57 4.41
CA LEU A 88 6.35 10.33 3.84
C LEU A 88 5.02 9.56 3.88
N GLY A 89 5.05 8.23 3.78
CA GLY A 89 3.85 7.43 3.73
C GLY A 89 4.11 5.93 3.63
N THR A 90 3.02 5.19 3.44
CA THR A 90 3.04 3.73 3.28
C THR A 90 2.25 3.30 2.07
N ILE A 91 2.65 2.20 1.45
CA ILE A 91 1.86 1.47 0.44
C ILE A 91 1.92 -0.01 0.81
N SER A 92 0.76 -0.65 0.94
CA SER A 92 0.68 -2.06 1.29
C SER A 92 -0.19 -2.84 0.31
N PHE A 93 0.25 -4.03 -0.05
CA PHE A 93 -0.52 -4.99 -0.83
C PHE A 93 -0.88 -6.18 0.05
N SER A 94 -2.14 -6.57 -0.01
CA SER A 94 -2.71 -7.65 0.77
C SER A 94 -3.67 -8.50 -0.06
N SER A 95 -4.13 -9.61 0.51
CA SER A 95 -5.08 -10.50 -0.15
C SER A 95 -4.60 -10.95 -1.54
N LEU A 96 -3.29 -11.26 -1.64
CA LEU A 96 -2.73 -11.76 -2.89
C LEU A 96 -3.34 -13.13 -3.20
N SER A 97 -3.92 -13.23 -4.39
CA SER A 97 -4.44 -14.47 -4.92
C SER A 97 -3.80 -14.74 -6.28
N ARG A 98 -3.28 -15.97 -6.45
CA ARG A 98 -2.76 -16.44 -7.73
C ARG A 98 -3.90 -17.01 -8.57
N PHE A 99 -3.69 -18.13 -9.25
CA PHE A 99 -4.72 -18.76 -10.09
C PHE A 99 -6.06 -18.95 -9.33
N PRO A 100 -7.22 -18.60 -9.91
CA PRO A 100 -7.39 -17.99 -11.25
C PRO A 100 -7.44 -16.46 -11.28
N PHE A 101 -7.29 -15.76 -10.13
CA PHE A 101 -7.52 -14.32 -10.03
C PHE A 101 -6.30 -13.46 -10.39
N TYR A 102 -5.11 -13.89 -10.01
CA TYR A 102 -3.86 -13.10 -10.15
C TYR A 102 -4.03 -11.64 -9.71
N SER A 103 -4.56 -11.46 -8.51
CA SER A 103 -4.97 -10.14 -8.01
C SER A 103 -4.51 -9.87 -6.57
N CYS A 104 -4.55 -8.60 -6.19
CA CYS A 104 -4.35 -8.15 -4.80
C CYS A 104 -5.16 -6.88 -4.54
N ASN A 105 -5.23 -6.51 -3.24
CA ASN A 105 -5.72 -5.23 -2.80
C ASN A 105 -4.55 -4.32 -2.44
N VAL A 106 -4.67 -3.02 -2.71
CA VAL A 106 -3.72 -1.99 -2.28
C VAL A 106 -4.37 -1.01 -1.32
N GLY A 107 -3.64 -0.68 -0.25
CA GLY A 107 -3.95 0.40 0.67
C GLY A 107 -2.74 1.30 0.84
N TYR A 108 -2.96 2.57 1.15
CA TYR A 108 -1.88 3.54 1.32
C TYR A 108 -2.25 4.67 2.28
N SER A 109 -1.23 5.27 2.86
CA SER A 109 -1.34 6.49 3.66
C SER A 109 -0.22 7.46 3.34
N LEU A 110 -0.46 8.76 3.51
CA LEU A 110 0.52 9.81 3.31
C LEU A 110 0.43 10.80 4.47
N ALA A 111 1.57 11.24 4.99
CA ALA A 111 1.63 12.25 6.05
C ALA A 111 0.90 13.53 5.64
N GLU A 112 0.27 14.20 6.59
CA GLU A 112 -0.45 15.45 6.34
C GLU A 112 0.43 16.50 5.64
N LYS A 113 1.65 16.70 6.15
CA LYS A 113 2.62 17.66 5.58
C LYS A 113 3.12 17.27 4.18
N ALA A 114 3.00 16.00 3.79
CA ALA A 114 3.43 15.50 2.48
C ALA A 114 2.34 15.58 1.41
N GLN A 115 1.14 16.03 1.77
CA GLN A 115 0.02 16.17 0.83
C GLN A 115 0.30 17.27 -0.23
N GLY A 116 -0.33 17.14 -1.39
CA GLY A 116 -0.26 18.14 -2.45
C GLY A 116 1.00 18.16 -3.31
N HIS A 117 1.98 17.27 -3.06
CA HIS A 117 3.26 17.22 -3.80
C HIS A 117 3.32 16.09 -4.84
N GLY A 118 2.23 15.33 -5.03
CA GLY A 118 2.20 14.22 -5.98
C GLY A 118 2.97 12.96 -5.53
N TYR A 119 3.45 12.91 -4.30
CA TYR A 119 4.23 11.77 -3.80
C TYR A 119 3.46 10.45 -3.86
N MET A 120 2.19 10.42 -3.42
CA MET A 120 1.42 9.18 -3.44
C MET A 120 1.14 8.71 -4.86
N ARG A 121 0.85 9.59 -5.81
CA ARG A 121 0.67 9.22 -7.22
C ARG A 121 1.93 8.55 -7.77
N ARG A 122 3.10 9.15 -7.58
CA ARG A 122 4.39 8.59 -8.03
C ARG A 122 4.72 7.28 -7.32
N GLY A 123 4.56 7.24 -6.00
CA GLY A 123 4.80 6.03 -5.20
C GLY A 123 3.90 4.87 -5.59
N LEU A 124 2.61 5.12 -5.76
CA LEU A 124 1.65 4.09 -6.16
C LEU A 124 1.91 3.59 -7.59
N THR A 125 2.33 4.47 -8.51
CA THR A 125 2.74 4.06 -9.86
C THR A 125 3.93 3.09 -9.79
N MET A 126 4.99 3.43 -9.03
CA MET A 126 6.15 2.55 -8.83
C MET A 126 5.77 1.21 -8.18
N ALA A 127 4.86 1.24 -7.21
CA ALA A 127 4.40 0.05 -6.50
C ALA A 127 3.58 -0.87 -7.40
N CYS A 128 2.66 -0.32 -8.20
CA CYS A 128 1.88 -1.09 -9.18
C CYS A 128 2.77 -1.70 -10.26
N ASP A 129 3.78 -0.95 -10.74
CA ASP A 129 4.78 -1.47 -11.68
C ASP A 129 5.49 -2.71 -11.13
N TYR A 130 5.90 -2.68 -9.86
CA TYR A 130 6.50 -3.84 -9.19
C TYR A 130 5.54 -5.03 -9.15
N MET A 131 4.28 -4.82 -8.78
CA MET A 131 3.30 -5.90 -8.70
C MET A 131 3.00 -6.52 -10.07
N PHE A 132 3.00 -5.73 -11.13
CA PHE A 132 2.77 -6.20 -12.48
C PHE A 132 3.98 -6.88 -13.11
N ASN A 133 5.17 -6.28 -12.99
CA ASN A 133 6.34 -6.72 -13.72
C ASN A 133 7.19 -7.74 -12.95
N VAL A 134 7.22 -7.66 -11.60
CA VAL A 134 7.96 -8.60 -10.76
C VAL A 134 7.05 -9.70 -10.25
N GLN A 135 5.91 -9.33 -9.63
CA GLN A 135 4.99 -10.31 -9.06
C GLN A 135 4.03 -10.93 -10.07
N LYS A 136 4.03 -10.46 -11.32
CA LYS A 136 3.23 -11.00 -12.42
C LYS A 136 1.72 -11.04 -12.15
N LEU A 137 1.23 -10.06 -11.39
CA LEU A 137 -0.21 -9.94 -11.17
C LEU A 137 -0.93 -9.35 -12.40
N HIS A 138 -2.17 -9.76 -12.57
CA HIS A 138 -3.07 -9.27 -13.61
C HIS A 138 -3.88 -8.05 -13.14
N ARG A 139 -4.21 -7.98 -11.83
CA ARG A 139 -5.18 -7.03 -11.30
C ARG A 139 -4.78 -6.50 -9.93
N ILE A 140 -4.89 -5.18 -9.74
CA ILE A 140 -4.76 -4.53 -8.43
C ILE A 140 -6.07 -3.82 -8.14
N GLN A 141 -6.63 -4.03 -6.94
CA GLN A 141 -7.89 -3.44 -6.50
C GLN A 141 -7.62 -2.40 -5.41
N ALA A 142 -8.37 -1.30 -5.44
CA ALA A 142 -8.37 -0.28 -4.41
C ALA A 142 -9.78 0.22 -4.15
N GLY A 143 -10.08 0.52 -2.89
CA GLY A 143 -11.34 1.14 -2.51
C GLY A 143 -11.10 2.47 -1.78
N TYR A 144 -12.01 3.42 -1.92
CA TYR A 144 -11.97 4.68 -1.20
C TYR A 144 -13.36 5.13 -0.77
N MET A 145 -13.44 5.81 0.37
CA MET A 145 -14.72 6.39 0.83
C MET A 145 -15.18 7.48 -0.14
N PRO A 146 -16.48 7.58 -0.50
CA PRO A 146 -16.98 8.49 -1.53
C PRO A 146 -16.61 9.97 -1.32
N HIS A 147 -16.41 10.38 -0.07
CA HIS A 147 -16.01 11.75 0.28
C HIS A 147 -14.48 11.96 0.26
N ASN A 148 -13.67 10.90 0.14
CA ASN A 148 -12.21 11.00 0.10
C ASN A 148 -11.70 11.38 -1.29
N LYS A 149 -11.86 12.68 -1.65
CA LYS A 149 -11.48 13.19 -2.96
C LYS A 149 -9.99 13.13 -3.25
N ARG A 150 -9.15 13.11 -2.22
CA ARG A 150 -7.69 12.94 -2.39
C ARG A 150 -7.36 11.54 -2.90
N SER A 151 -7.94 10.51 -2.28
CA SER A 151 -7.76 9.13 -2.72
C SER A 151 -8.33 8.89 -4.12
N GLU A 152 -9.54 9.41 -4.40
CA GLU A 152 -10.14 9.40 -5.74
C GLU A 152 -9.16 9.93 -6.80
N SER A 153 -8.66 11.15 -6.59
CA SER A 153 -7.73 11.79 -7.52
C SER A 153 -6.43 11.00 -7.73
N VAL A 154 -5.85 10.44 -6.66
CA VAL A 154 -4.64 9.61 -6.76
C VAL A 154 -4.91 8.38 -7.63
N LEU A 155 -5.99 7.65 -7.36
CA LEU A 155 -6.33 6.43 -8.09
C LEU A 155 -6.63 6.69 -9.57
N GLU A 156 -7.40 7.73 -9.87
CA GLU A 156 -7.68 8.14 -11.25
C GLU A 156 -6.40 8.49 -12.03
N HIS A 157 -5.48 9.26 -11.42
CA HIS A 157 -4.22 9.64 -12.07
C HIS A 157 -3.26 8.48 -12.28
N VAL A 158 -3.34 7.43 -11.45
CA VAL A 158 -2.54 6.20 -11.65
C VAL A 158 -3.18 5.29 -12.71
N GLY A 159 -4.46 5.50 -13.04
CA GLY A 159 -5.18 4.77 -14.08
C GLY A 159 -6.16 3.71 -13.56
N PHE A 160 -6.50 3.77 -12.27
CA PHE A 160 -7.56 2.91 -11.72
C PHE A 160 -8.92 3.32 -12.29
N ASN A 161 -9.71 2.33 -12.72
CA ASN A 161 -11.06 2.52 -13.22
C ASN A 161 -12.08 2.17 -12.13
N ARG A 162 -13.13 2.98 -12.02
CA ARG A 162 -14.26 2.70 -11.13
C ARG A 162 -15.04 1.50 -11.64
N GLU A 163 -15.34 0.56 -10.74
CA GLU A 163 -16.11 -0.66 -11.03
C GLU A 163 -17.45 -0.72 -10.29
N GLY A 164 -17.54 -0.10 -9.13
CA GLY A 164 -18.76 -0.20 -8.36
C GLY A 164 -18.80 0.63 -7.09
N TYR A 165 -19.89 0.45 -6.37
CA TYR A 165 -20.16 1.02 -5.07
C TYR A 165 -20.50 -0.10 -4.10
N ALA A 166 -19.80 -0.19 -2.99
CA ALA A 166 -20.03 -1.18 -1.94
C ALA A 166 -20.52 -0.48 -0.67
N LYS A 167 -21.75 -0.81 -0.27
CA LYS A 167 -22.37 -0.28 0.94
C LYS A 167 -21.83 -1.01 2.16
N ASP A 168 -21.61 -0.27 3.26
CA ASP A 168 -21.14 -0.80 4.56
C ASP A 168 -19.92 -1.76 4.37
N TYR A 169 -18.92 -1.31 3.62
CA TYR A 169 -17.86 -2.16 3.10
C TYR A 169 -16.70 -2.42 4.07
N LEU A 170 -16.21 -1.37 4.71
CA LEU A 170 -15.10 -1.46 5.68
C LEU A 170 -15.43 -0.73 6.99
N LEU A 171 -14.96 -1.31 8.09
CA LEU A 171 -15.07 -0.72 9.42
C LEU A 171 -13.93 0.29 9.62
N ILE A 172 -14.23 1.57 9.39
CA ILE A 172 -13.29 2.68 9.52
C ILE A 172 -13.61 3.47 10.78
N ASN A 173 -12.64 3.69 11.64
CA ASN A 173 -12.78 4.43 12.91
C ASN A 173 -14.00 4.01 13.77
N GLY A 174 -14.37 2.74 13.68
CA GLY A 174 -15.48 2.16 14.46
C GLY A 174 -16.86 2.23 13.79
N GLU A 175 -16.95 2.73 12.56
CA GLU A 175 -18.18 2.81 11.78
C GLU A 175 -18.04 2.11 10.43
N TRP A 176 -19.09 1.43 9.97
CA TRP A 176 -19.13 0.87 8.64
C TRP A 176 -19.23 1.98 7.60
N GLN A 177 -18.32 1.97 6.63
CA GLN A 177 -18.23 3.01 5.61
C GLN A 177 -18.40 2.43 4.21
N ASP A 178 -19.20 3.14 3.40
CA ASP A 178 -19.34 2.84 1.99
C ASP A 178 -18.03 3.11 1.25
N HIS A 179 -17.77 2.34 0.20
CA HIS A 179 -16.57 2.52 -0.64
C HIS A 179 -16.91 2.50 -2.12
N ILE A 180 -16.22 3.35 -2.86
CA ILE A 180 -16.09 3.21 -4.31
C ILE A 180 -15.02 2.16 -4.55
N LEU A 181 -15.34 1.15 -5.36
CA LEU A 181 -14.41 0.08 -5.75
C LEU A 181 -13.78 0.42 -7.09
N THR A 182 -12.47 0.26 -7.17
CA THR A 182 -11.68 0.52 -8.38
C THR A 182 -10.68 -0.60 -8.64
N SER A 183 -10.21 -0.68 -9.87
CA SER A 183 -9.15 -1.61 -10.26
C SER A 183 -8.21 -1.02 -11.30
N LEU A 184 -6.98 -1.52 -11.27
CA LEU A 184 -5.96 -1.33 -12.30
C LEU A 184 -5.63 -2.69 -12.91
N ILE A 185 -5.75 -2.80 -14.24
CA ILE A 185 -5.49 -4.04 -14.99
C ILE A 185 -4.13 -3.94 -15.67
N ASN A 186 -3.34 -5.00 -15.57
CA ASN A 186 -2.08 -5.13 -16.29
C ASN A 186 -2.34 -5.45 -17.77
N PRO A 187 -2.11 -4.50 -18.69
CA PRO A 187 -2.41 -4.73 -20.10
C PRO A 187 -1.45 -5.73 -20.76
N ASN A 188 -0.29 -5.97 -20.14
CA ASN A 188 0.76 -6.84 -20.66
C ASN A 188 0.80 -8.20 -19.97
N TRP A 189 -0.20 -8.51 -19.14
CA TRP A 189 -0.23 -9.79 -18.44
C TRP A 189 -0.45 -10.95 -19.42
N GLN A 190 0.34 -11.99 -19.25
CA GLN A 190 0.21 -13.23 -20.03
C GLN A 190 0.25 -14.43 -19.07
N PRO A 191 -0.56 -15.47 -19.34
CA PRO A 191 -0.48 -16.71 -18.58
C PRO A 191 0.91 -17.34 -18.69
N GLU A 192 1.45 -17.87 -17.60
CA GLU A 192 2.70 -18.62 -17.62
C GLU A 192 2.53 -19.88 -18.51
N GLY A 193 3.48 -20.12 -19.39
CA GLY A 193 3.52 -21.34 -20.24
C GLY A 193 2.91 -21.23 -21.63
N ARG A 194 2.74 -20.03 -22.15
CA ARG A 194 2.45 -19.83 -23.59
C ARG A 194 3.57 -19.12 -24.31
#